data_1aaa999b14176cd021f270c62d93fb79
#
_entry.id   1aaa999b14176cd021f270c62d93fb79
#
_cell.length_a   1.000
_cell.length_b   1.000
_cell.length_c   1.000
_cell.angle_alpha   90.00
_cell.angle_beta   90.00
_cell.angle_gamma   90.00
#
_symmetry.space_group_name_H-M   'P 1'
#
loop_
_entity.id
_entity.type
_entity.pdbx_description
1 polymer ?
#
loop_
_entity_poly.entity_id
_entity_poly.type
_entity_poly.pdbx_seq_one_letter_code
_entity_poly.pdbx_strand_id
1 'polypeptide(L)'
;MEDHRIRIKICGISNEKEAEWLNEQKVDFAGFVLFFPKSRRNISIEKAMKIMSRLDPGIKTVAVTVKPSLEELMEIRQAGFDFVQIHGKVDEEVLCHASIPILKAFNGKDFSEFEKYRSNPRIAGYVFDAQVPGSGEKFDWKMLKQIVPEAGNGRGHSWESFLKDEQEEGRIILLAGGLTPDNVAEAVRATRIPGVDVSSGVENDNGIGKNKEKIHA
;
A
#
# COMPACT_ATOMS: atom_id res chain seq x y z
N MET A 1 -16.72 -16.51 -11.51
CA MET A 1 -17.18 -15.16 -11.06
C MET A 1 -16.01 -14.60 -10.27
N GLU A 2 -15.28 -13.65 -10.85
CA GLU A 2 -14.22 -12.96 -10.11
C GLU A 2 -14.87 -12.20 -8.96
N ASP A 3 -14.31 -12.39 -7.78
CA ASP A 3 -14.75 -11.71 -6.57
C ASP A 3 -14.40 -10.22 -6.70
N HIS A 4 -15.41 -9.41 -7.05
CA HIS A 4 -15.28 -7.96 -7.20
C HIS A 4 -15.17 -7.24 -5.83
N ARG A 5 -14.76 -7.96 -4.79
CA ARG A 5 -14.54 -7.40 -3.46
C ARG A 5 -13.36 -6.41 -3.49
N ILE A 6 -13.57 -5.23 -2.90
CA ILE A 6 -12.49 -4.26 -2.71
C ILE A 6 -11.48 -4.83 -1.72
N ARG A 7 -10.21 -4.87 -2.10
CA ARG A 7 -9.11 -5.27 -1.21
C ARG A 7 -8.84 -4.19 -0.18
N ILE A 8 -8.64 -4.59 1.07
CA ILE A 8 -8.45 -3.66 2.18
C ILE A 8 -7.07 -3.89 2.80
N LYS A 9 -6.27 -2.84 2.84
CA LYS A 9 -5.02 -2.77 3.59
C LYS A 9 -5.15 -1.78 4.76
N ILE A 10 -4.75 -2.20 5.95
CA ILE A 10 -4.60 -1.32 7.12
C ILE A 10 -3.12 -1.17 7.41
N CYS A 11 -2.62 0.07 7.36
CA CYS A 11 -1.20 0.39 7.43
C CYS A 11 -0.80 1.02 8.76
N GLY A 12 0.39 0.69 9.25
CA GLY A 12 0.96 1.20 10.49
C GLY A 12 0.44 0.46 11.73
N ILE A 13 0.32 -0.85 11.63
CA ILE A 13 0.01 -1.74 12.74
C ILE A 13 1.17 -1.74 13.73
N SER A 14 0.87 -1.59 15.02
CA SER A 14 1.86 -1.32 16.04
C SER A 14 1.76 -2.18 17.30
N ASN A 15 0.70 -2.97 17.46
CA ASN A 15 0.52 -3.88 18.58
C ASN A 15 -0.34 -5.10 18.22
N GLU A 16 -0.28 -6.14 19.06
CA GLU A 16 -0.93 -7.44 18.84
C GLU A 16 -2.46 -7.36 18.86
N LYS A 17 -3.02 -6.44 19.65
CA LYS A 17 -4.47 -6.24 19.72
C LYS A 17 -5.04 -5.70 18.40
N GLU A 18 -4.27 -4.88 17.70
CA GLU A 18 -4.65 -4.39 16.36
C GLU A 18 -4.74 -5.56 15.36
N ALA A 19 -3.85 -6.57 15.47
CA ALA A 19 -3.92 -7.76 14.63
C ALA A 19 -5.23 -8.55 14.81
N GLU A 20 -5.72 -8.66 16.06
CA GLU A 20 -7.01 -9.31 16.35
C GLU A 20 -8.17 -8.59 15.65
N TRP A 21 -8.17 -7.27 15.63
CA TRP A 21 -9.20 -6.48 14.92
C TRP A 21 -9.17 -6.67 13.42
N LEU A 22 -7.95 -6.82 12.85
CA LEU A 22 -7.80 -7.11 11.43
C LEU A 22 -8.36 -8.49 11.06
N ASN A 23 -8.14 -9.50 11.92
CA ASN A 23 -8.70 -10.84 11.75
C ASN A 23 -10.24 -10.81 11.78
N GLU A 24 -10.86 -10.06 12.74
CA GLU A 24 -12.31 -9.91 12.83
C GLU A 24 -12.90 -9.34 11.52
N GLN A 25 -12.20 -8.40 10.86
CA GLN A 25 -12.65 -7.76 9.62
C GLN A 25 -12.18 -8.48 8.35
N LYS A 26 -11.36 -9.51 8.47
CA LYS A 26 -10.82 -10.28 7.33
C LYS A 26 -10.22 -9.36 6.26
N VAL A 27 -9.40 -8.39 6.71
CA VAL A 27 -8.67 -7.51 5.77
C VAL A 27 -7.70 -8.31 4.91
N ASP A 28 -7.30 -7.78 3.77
CA ASP A 28 -6.39 -8.49 2.86
C ASP A 28 -4.92 -8.29 3.22
N PHE A 29 -4.59 -7.10 3.75
CA PHE A 29 -3.19 -6.75 4.03
C PHE A 29 -3.04 -6.02 5.36
N ALA A 30 -1.97 -6.35 6.09
CA ALA A 30 -1.49 -5.65 7.29
C ALA A 30 -0.15 -4.97 6.99
N GLY A 31 -0.06 -3.64 7.14
CA GLY A 31 1.15 -2.86 6.89
C GLY A 31 1.91 -2.50 8.16
N PHE A 32 3.23 -2.67 8.16
CA PHE A 32 4.14 -2.40 9.27
C PHE A 32 5.24 -1.44 8.84
N VAL A 33 5.35 -0.28 9.46
CA VAL A 33 6.40 0.70 9.13
C VAL A 33 7.70 0.28 9.81
N LEU A 34 8.73 0.03 8.98
CA LEU A 34 10.05 -0.44 9.41
C LEU A 34 11.16 0.46 8.86
N PHE A 35 12.29 0.53 9.56
CA PHE A 35 13.50 1.26 9.13
C PHE A 35 13.27 2.75 8.81
N PHE A 36 12.23 3.35 9.40
CA PHE A 36 11.94 4.76 9.22
C PHE A 36 11.62 5.45 10.56
N PRO A 37 12.63 5.74 11.40
CA PRO A 37 12.46 6.27 12.76
C PRO A 37 11.73 7.62 12.84
N LYS A 38 11.67 8.37 11.74
CA LYS A 38 10.91 9.63 11.66
C LYS A 38 9.39 9.41 11.71
N SER A 39 8.92 8.22 11.40
CA SER A 39 7.51 7.88 11.50
C SER A 39 7.15 7.46 12.92
N ARG A 40 6.10 8.04 13.49
CA ARG A 40 5.53 7.59 14.77
C ARG A 40 5.01 6.15 14.76
N ARG A 41 4.82 5.57 13.57
CA ARG A 41 4.34 4.21 13.35
C ARG A 41 5.48 3.20 13.22
N ASN A 42 6.74 3.68 13.24
CA ASN A 42 7.89 2.81 13.10
C ASN A 42 8.01 1.85 14.28
N ILE A 43 8.17 0.58 13.98
CA ILE A 43 8.42 -0.47 14.97
C ILE A 43 9.66 -1.29 14.56
N SER A 44 10.20 -2.07 15.49
CA SER A 44 11.28 -3.00 15.17
C SER A 44 10.75 -4.26 14.45
N ILE A 45 11.64 -4.95 13.76
CA ILE A 45 11.32 -6.21 13.07
C ILE A 45 10.82 -7.27 14.06
N GLU A 46 11.43 -7.39 15.22
CA GLU A 46 11.05 -8.36 16.25
C GLU A 46 9.62 -8.09 16.76
N LYS A 47 9.28 -6.80 16.94
CA LYS A 47 7.92 -6.42 17.31
C LYS A 47 6.93 -6.74 16.20
N ALA A 48 7.29 -6.46 14.94
CA ALA A 48 6.45 -6.81 13.80
C ALA A 48 6.21 -8.32 13.73
N MET A 49 7.24 -9.15 13.88
CA MET A 49 7.11 -10.61 13.89
C MET A 49 6.16 -11.13 14.97
N LYS A 50 6.21 -10.54 16.19
CA LYS A 50 5.25 -10.89 17.26
C LYS A 50 3.81 -10.58 16.88
N ILE A 51 3.59 -9.43 16.25
CA ILE A 51 2.25 -9.03 15.79
C ILE A 51 1.79 -9.94 14.63
N MET A 52 2.67 -10.21 13.67
CA MET A 52 2.39 -11.09 12.54
C MET A 52 1.97 -12.50 12.98
N SER A 53 2.55 -13.04 14.07
CA SER A 53 2.17 -14.34 14.61
C SER A 53 0.74 -14.41 15.16
N ARG A 54 0.05 -13.25 15.27
CA ARG A 54 -1.36 -13.16 15.69
C ARG A 54 -2.32 -12.96 14.52
N LEU A 55 -1.81 -12.70 13.32
CA LEU A 55 -2.64 -12.55 12.13
C LEU A 55 -3.13 -13.89 11.62
N ASP A 56 -4.34 -13.90 11.08
CA ASP A 56 -4.86 -15.04 10.34
C ASP A 56 -4.01 -15.29 9.09
N PRO A 57 -3.76 -16.56 8.69
CA PRO A 57 -2.90 -16.91 7.56
C PRO A 57 -3.34 -16.30 6.21
N GLY A 58 -4.59 -15.89 6.09
CA GLY A 58 -5.13 -15.23 4.89
C GLY A 58 -4.71 -13.78 4.74
N ILE A 59 -4.28 -13.10 5.82
CA ILE A 59 -3.89 -11.70 5.80
C ILE A 59 -2.42 -11.59 5.37
N LYS A 60 -2.16 -10.90 4.26
CA LYS A 60 -0.82 -10.69 3.74
C LYS A 60 -0.09 -9.57 4.48
N THR A 61 1.17 -9.80 4.81
CA THR A 61 2.00 -8.86 5.56
C THR A 61 2.84 -8.00 4.64
N VAL A 62 2.85 -6.68 4.90
CA VAL A 62 3.55 -5.68 4.07
C VAL A 62 4.50 -4.87 4.95
N ALA A 63 5.80 -5.01 4.76
CA ALA A 63 6.79 -4.10 5.33
C ALA A 63 6.76 -2.77 4.57
N VAL A 64 6.59 -1.65 5.27
CA VAL A 64 6.51 -0.32 4.65
C VAL A 64 7.77 0.46 4.98
N THR A 65 8.50 0.87 3.96
CA THR A 65 9.82 1.48 4.08
C THR A 65 9.98 2.70 3.19
N VAL A 66 11.06 3.47 3.42
CA VAL A 66 11.48 4.59 2.58
C VAL A 66 12.93 4.36 2.15
N LYS A 67 13.16 4.11 0.87
CA LYS A 67 14.50 3.87 0.30
C LYS A 67 15.33 2.83 1.09
N PRO A 68 14.83 1.59 1.24
CA PRO A 68 15.54 0.57 2.00
C PRO A 68 16.84 0.15 1.31
N SER A 69 17.83 -0.25 2.11
CA SER A 69 19.03 -0.94 1.62
C SER A 69 18.71 -2.40 1.25
N LEU A 70 19.62 -3.08 0.55
CA LEU A 70 19.49 -4.52 0.29
C LEU A 70 19.54 -5.34 1.57
N GLU A 71 20.33 -4.93 2.56
CA GLU A 71 20.42 -5.58 3.86
C GLU A 71 19.08 -5.52 4.59
N GLU A 72 18.44 -4.34 4.65
CA GLU A 72 17.11 -4.16 5.23
C GLU A 72 16.05 -5.01 4.51
N LEU A 73 16.14 -5.13 3.18
CA LEU A 73 15.24 -6.01 2.41
C LEU A 73 15.46 -7.49 2.71
N MET A 74 16.72 -7.90 2.95
CA MET A 74 17.04 -9.27 3.36
C MET A 74 16.46 -9.57 4.76
N GLU A 75 16.58 -8.64 5.70
CA GLU A 75 15.99 -8.77 7.04
C GLU A 75 14.46 -8.87 6.97
N ILE A 76 13.81 -8.01 6.18
CA ILE A 76 12.36 -8.06 5.94
C ILE A 76 11.94 -9.44 5.41
N ARG A 77 12.66 -9.95 4.40
CA ARG A 77 12.36 -11.27 3.84
C ARG A 77 12.56 -12.40 4.85
N GLN A 78 13.66 -12.37 5.61
CA GLN A 78 13.95 -13.38 6.64
C GLN A 78 12.91 -13.37 7.76
N ALA A 79 12.34 -12.20 8.07
CA ALA A 79 11.26 -12.05 9.03
C ALA A 79 9.91 -12.62 8.53
N GLY A 80 9.81 -13.04 7.25
CA GLY A 80 8.65 -13.71 6.69
C GLY A 80 7.56 -12.80 6.15
N PHE A 81 7.87 -11.55 5.80
CA PHE A 81 6.92 -10.67 5.12
C PHE A 81 6.59 -11.16 3.70
N ASP A 82 5.32 -11.01 3.28
CA ASP A 82 4.86 -11.34 1.93
C ASP A 82 5.28 -10.30 0.90
N PHE A 83 5.27 -9.00 1.27
CA PHE A 83 5.57 -7.86 0.40
C PHE A 83 6.40 -6.80 1.12
N VAL A 84 7.11 -5.99 0.33
CA VAL A 84 7.68 -4.72 0.77
C VAL A 84 7.03 -3.57 0.00
N GLN A 85 6.51 -2.57 0.71
CA GLN A 85 6.05 -1.31 0.12
C GLN A 85 7.15 -0.27 0.24
N ILE A 86 7.54 0.31 -0.89
CA ILE A 86 8.65 1.26 -0.93
C ILE A 86 8.16 2.65 -1.37
N HIS A 87 8.32 3.62 -0.47
CA HIS A 87 8.11 5.03 -0.75
C HIS A 87 9.38 5.70 -1.30
N GLY A 88 9.18 6.70 -2.17
CA GLY A 88 10.27 7.41 -2.83
C GLY A 88 10.93 6.58 -3.94
N LYS A 89 12.07 7.06 -4.44
CA LYS A 89 12.82 6.40 -5.52
C LYS A 89 13.37 5.06 -5.04
N VAL A 90 13.25 4.05 -5.88
CA VAL A 90 13.85 2.73 -5.65
C VAL A 90 15.15 2.67 -6.45
N ASP A 91 16.25 2.33 -5.77
CA ASP A 91 17.55 2.21 -6.41
C ASP A 91 17.58 1.01 -7.39
N GLU A 92 18.34 1.13 -8.48
CA GLU A 92 18.45 0.09 -9.51
C GLU A 92 18.93 -1.25 -8.92
N GLU A 93 19.85 -1.19 -7.97
CA GLU A 93 20.36 -2.37 -7.27
C GLU A 93 19.24 -3.10 -6.53
N VAL A 94 18.35 -2.36 -5.86
CA VAL A 94 17.14 -2.91 -5.20
C VAL A 94 16.20 -3.52 -6.22
N LEU A 95 15.94 -2.83 -7.35
CA LEU A 95 15.09 -3.35 -8.42
C LEU A 95 15.64 -4.63 -9.06
N CYS A 96 16.96 -4.78 -9.13
CA CYS A 96 17.59 -5.96 -9.71
C CYS A 96 17.67 -7.14 -8.75
N HIS A 97 17.88 -6.88 -7.45
CA HIS A 97 18.27 -7.93 -6.49
C HIS A 97 17.24 -8.17 -5.38
N ALA A 98 16.17 -7.35 -5.27
CA ALA A 98 15.12 -7.60 -4.29
C ALA A 98 14.55 -9.00 -4.44
N SER A 99 14.60 -9.76 -3.35
CA SER A 99 14.11 -11.15 -3.29
C SER A 99 12.71 -11.26 -2.71
N ILE A 100 12.03 -10.12 -2.50
CA ILE A 100 10.66 -10.00 -2.02
C ILE A 100 9.86 -9.14 -3.02
N PRO A 101 8.58 -9.48 -3.31
CA PRO A 101 7.74 -8.69 -4.20
C PRO A 101 7.54 -7.26 -3.68
N ILE A 102 7.64 -6.28 -4.60
CA ILE A 102 7.60 -4.85 -4.26
C ILE A 102 6.22 -4.27 -4.59
N LEU A 103 5.62 -3.58 -3.62
CA LEU A 103 4.53 -2.62 -3.85
C LEU A 103 5.14 -1.23 -3.94
N LYS A 104 5.17 -0.63 -5.13
CA LYS A 104 5.73 0.71 -5.31
C LYS A 104 4.70 1.77 -4.93
N ALA A 105 5.02 2.57 -3.93
CA ALA A 105 4.19 3.71 -3.53
C ALA A 105 4.54 4.94 -4.38
N PHE A 106 3.53 5.52 -5.02
CA PHE A 106 3.61 6.74 -5.81
C PHE A 106 2.84 7.88 -5.13
N ASN A 107 3.38 9.07 -5.24
CA ASN A 107 2.67 10.31 -4.94
C ASN A 107 2.68 11.19 -6.20
N GLY A 108 1.90 12.26 -6.22
CA GLY A 108 1.76 13.09 -7.43
C GLY A 108 3.06 13.62 -8.03
N LYS A 109 4.19 13.59 -7.31
CA LYS A 109 5.50 14.02 -7.80
C LYS A 109 6.25 12.91 -8.55
N ASP A 110 5.89 11.65 -8.28
CA ASP A 110 6.58 10.46 -8.80
C ASP A 110 5.88 9.87 -10.04
N PHE A 111 4.73 10.39 -10.45
CA PHE A 111 3.92 9.82 -11.54
C PHE A 111 4.64 9.80 -12.89
N SER A 112 5.54 10.74 -13.14
CA SER A 112 6.37 10.74 -14.35
C SER A 112 7.31 9.54 -14.45
N GLU A 113 7.61 8.86 -13.33
CA GLU A 113 8.47 7.68 -13.29
C GLU A 113 7.66 6.36 -13.37
N PHE A 114 6.32 6.42 -13.49
CA PHE A 114 5.45 5.26 -13.40
C PHE A 114 5.83 4.15 -14.40
N GLU A 115 6.01 4.50 -15.68
CA GLU A 115 6.34 3.54 -16.75
C GLU A 115 7.65 2.78 -16.49
N LYS A 116 8.62 3.43 -15.83
CA LYS A 116 9.88 2.77 -15.43
C LYS A 116 9.63 1.59 -14.48
N TYR A 117 8.70 1.74 -13.56
CA TYR A 117 8.37 0.69 -12.59
C TYR A 117 7.39 -0.33 -13.14
N ARG A 118 6.46 0.09 -14.01
CA ARG A 118 5.43 -0.76 -14.60
C ARG A 118 6.00 -1.98 -15.33
N SER A 119 7.07 -1.80 -16.08
CA SER A 119 7.73 -2.86 -16.84
C SER A 119 8.63 -3.79 -16.01
N ASN A 120 8.84 -3.50 -14.72
CA ASN A 120 9.73 -4.30 -13.90
C ASN A 120 9.00 -5.49 -13.26
N PRO A 121 9.43 -6.75 -13.48
CA PRO A 121 8.73 -7.95 -12.99
C PRO A 121 8.76 -8.12 -11.46
N ARG A 122 9.58 -7.34 -10.73
CA ARG A 122 9.61 -7.37 -9.26
C ARG A 122 8.54 -6.49 -8.63
N ILE A 123 7.94 -5.61 -9.42
CA ILE A 123 6.83 -4.77 -8.97
C ILE A 123 5.55 -5.59 -9.02
N ALA A 124 5.08 -6.02 -7.88
CA ALA A 124 3.84 -6.78 -7.71
C ALA A 124 2.59 -5.89 -7.64
N GLY A 125 2.76 -4.59 -7.54
CA GLY A 125 1.64 -3.66 -7.49
C GLY A 125 2.02 -2.24 -7.12
N TYR A 126 1.00 -1.40 -6.98
CA TYR A 126 1.12 0.04 -6.78
C TYR A 126 0.25 0.52 -5.62
N VAL A 127 0.77 1.52 -4.90
CA VAL A 127 0.00 2.27 -3.91
C VAL A 127 0.04 3.74 -4.32
N PHE A 128 -1.12 4.32 -4.62
CA PHE A 128 -1.26 5.73 -4.98
C PHE A 128 -1.62 6.53 -3.74
N ASP A 129 -0.69 7.36 -3.26
CA ASP A 129 -0.79 8.07 -1.98
C ASP A 129 -0.84 9.60 -2.19
N ALA A 130 -1.24 10.35 -1.17
CA ALA A 130 -1.22 11.81 -1.13
C ALA A 130 0.21 12.35 -1.34
N GLN A 131 0.32 13.64 -1.66
CA GLN A 131 1.62 14.29 -1.89
C GLN A 131 2.56 14.19 -0.68
N VAL A 132 2.00 14.18 0.53
CA VAL A 132 2.73 13.97 1.78
C VAL A 132 2.22 12.69 2.44
N PRO A 133 2.90 11.54 2.23
CA PRO A 133 2.46 10.26 2.77
C PRO A 133 2.29 10.29 4.29
N GLY A 134 1.16 9.78 4.78
CA GLY A 134 0.88 9.69 6.21
C GLY A 134 0.47 10.99 6.89
N SER A 135 0.35 12.11 6.16
CA SER A 135 -0.10 13.41 6.71
C SER A 135 -1.59 13.43 7.07
N GLY A 136 -2.40 12.55 6.46
CA GLY A 136 -3.86 12.60 6.53
C GLY A 136 -4.50 13.54 5.49
N GLU A 137 -3.69 14.20 4.66
CA GLU A 137 -4.20 15.01 3.55
C GLU A 137 -4.92 14.14 2.52
N LYS A 138 -6.02 14.66 1.97
CA LYS A 138 -6.78 13.96 0.91
C LYS A 138 -5.98 13.95 -0.39
N PHE A 139 -5.92 12.78 -1.01
CA PHE A 139 -5.38 12.63 -2.35
C PHE A 139 -6.32 13.28 -3.39
N ASP A 140 -5.76 14.06 -4.31
CA ASP A 140 -6.54 14.54 -5.46
C ASP A 140 -6.66 13.42 -6.51
N TRP A 141 -7.77 12.72 -6.49
CA TRP A 141 -8.03 11.56 -7.37
C TRP A 141 -7.97 11.91 -8.86
N LYS A 142 -8.12 13.19 -9.24
CA LYS A 142 -8.00 13.62 -10.65
C LYS A 142 -6.58 13.44 -11.18
N MET A 143 -5.59 13.45 -10.30
CA MET A 143 -4.19 13.22 -10.68
C MET A 143 -3.93 11.79 -11.19
N LEU A 144 -4.74 10.81 -10.82
CA LEU A 144 -4.59 9.43 -11.31
C LEU A 144 -4.69 9.32 -12.83
N LYS A 145 -5.47 10.19 -13.46
CA LYS A 145 -5.57 10.22 -14.93
C LYS A 145 -4.25 10.60 -15.63
N GLN A 146 -3.33 11.24 -14.91
CA GLN A 146 -2.01 11.62 -15.45
C GLN A 146 -1.05 10.42 -15.56
N ILE A 147 -1.34 9.31 -14.87
CA ILE A 147 -0.53 8.09 -14.90
C ILE A 147 -0.73 7.32 -16.22
N VAL A 148 -1.92 7.42 -16.79
CA VAL A 148 -2.23 6.79 -18.06
C VAL A 148 -1.68 7.64 -19.19
N PRO A 149 -0.70 7.17 -19.98
CA PRO A 149 -0.15 7.94 -21.07
C PRO A 149 -1.25 8.36 -22.03
N GLU A 150 -1.30 9.64 -22.38
CA GLU A 150 -2.10 10.10 -23.51
C GLU A 150 -1.63 9.32 -24.75
N ALA A 151 -2.55 8.69 -25.43
CA ALA A 151 -2.26 7.76 -26.51
C ALA A 151 -1.44 8.42 -27.63
N GLY A 152 -0.14 8.16 -27.64
CA GLY A 152 0.74 8.53 -28.75
C GLY A 152 0.46 7.80 -30.05
N ASN A 153 -0.40 6.77 -30.08
CA ASN A 153 -0.66 5.92 -31.25
C ASN A 153 -2.14 5.52 -31.44
N GLY A 154 -3.08 6.40 -31.09
CA GLY A 154 -4.49 6.21 -31.51
C GLY A 154 -5.32 5.18 -30.75
N ARG A 155 -4.76 4.49 -29.75
CA ARG A 155 -5.50 3.67 -28.80
C ARG A 155 -5.37 4.30 -27.41
N GLY A 156 -6.23 5.29 -27.14
CA GLY A 156 -6.33 5.90 -25.81
C GLY A 156 -6.64 4.83 -24.77
N HIS A 157 -5.68 4.51 -23.93
CA HIS A 157 -5.98 3.71 -22.75
C HIS A 157 -6.74 4.62 -21.79
N SER A 158 -8.00 4.26 -21.50
CA SER A 158 -8.73 4.91 -20.43
C SER A 158 -8.18 4.43 -19.09
N TRP A 159 -8.44 5.18 -18.03
CA TRP A 159 -8.11 4.74 -16.67
C TRP A 159 -8.69 3.36 -16.35
N GLU A 160 -9.91 3.09 -16.79
CA GLU A 160 -10.58 1.81 -16.59
C GLU A 160 -9.90 0.67 -17.36
N SER A 161 -9.44 0.91 -18.60
CA SER A 161 -8.66 -0.06 -19.37
C SER A 161 -7.33 -0.37 -18.67
N PHE A 162 -6.64 0.65 -18.19
CA PHE A 162 -5.41 0.47 -17.42
C PHE A 162 -5.64 -0.40 -16.17
N LEU A 163 -6.67 -0.10 -15.36
CA LEU A 163 -6.97 -0.90 -14.17
C LEU A 163 -7.27 -2.36 -14.52
N LYS A 164 -7.97 -2.59 -15.60
CA LYS A 164 -8.29 -3.94 -16.09
C LYS A 164 -7.02 -4.70 -16.49
N ASP A 165 -6.16 -4.09 -17.30
CA ASP A 165 -4.92 -4.70 -17.78
C ASP A 165 -4.01 -5.08 -16.60
N GLU A 166 -3.84 -4.18 -15.62
CA GLU A 166 -3.01 -4.43 -14.44
C GLU A 166 -3.60 -5.54 -13.55
N GLN A 167 -4.94 -5.63 -13.45
CA GLN A 167 -5.61 -6.71 -12.72
C GLN A 167 -5.46 -8.06 -13.43
N GLU A 168 -5.55 -8.10 -14.76
CA GLU A 168 -5.32 -9.31 -15.57
C GLU A 168 -3.86 -9.80 -15.44
N GLU A 169 -2.90 -8.89 -15.24
CA GLU A 169 -1.51 -9.22 -14.89
C GLU A 169 -1.33 -9.66 -13.42
N GLY A 170 -2.38 -9.66 -12.62
CA GLY A 170 -2.34 -10.04 -11.21
C GLY A 170 -1.76 -8.99 -10.27
N ARG A 171 -1.61 -7.74 -10.72
CA ARG A 171 -1.04 -6.66 -9.91
C ARG A 171 -1.99 -6.19 -8.81
N ILE A 172 -1.40 -5.81 -7.69
CA ILE A 172 -2.12 -5.22 -6.55
C ILE A 172 -2.17 -3.71 -6.77
N ILE A 173 -3.38 -3.12 -6.78
CA ILE A 173 -3.55 -1.68 -6.93
C ILE A 173 -4.34 -1.16 -5.73
N LEU A 174 -3.73 -0.23 -4.99
CA LEU A 174 -4.30 0.34 -3.77
C LEU A 174 -4.34 1.86 -3.86
N LEU A 175 -5.47 2.46 -3.47
CA LEU A 175 -5.60 3.88 -3.23
C LEU A 175 -5.30 4.19 -1.77
N ALA A 176 -4.45 5.17 -1.54
CA ALA A 176 -4.12 5.70 -0.22
C ALA A 176 -4.33 7.22 -0.15
N GLY A 177 -3.92 7.83 0.96
CA GLY A 177 -3.94 9.28 1.14
C GLY A 177 -5.23 9.81 1.72
N GLY A 178 -5.28 10.03 3.04
CA GLY A 178 -6.38 10.66 3.76
C GLY A 178 -7.71 9.91 3.71
N LEU A 179 -7.69 8.59 3.44
CA LEU A 179 -8.88 7.77 3.48
C LEU A 179 -9.37 7.56 4.92
N THR A 180 -10.67 7.70 5.10
CA THR A 180 -11.38 7.54 6.38
C THR A 180 -12.67 6.73 6.13
N PRO A 181 -13.34 6.22 7.16
CA PRO A 181 -14.66 5.61 7.01
C PRO A 181 -15.66 6.49 6.26
N ASP A 182 -15.60 7.82 6.44
CA ASP A 182 -16.55 8.76 5.85
C ASP A 182 -16.37 8.99 4.34
N ASN A 183 -15.13 8.79 3.81
CA ASN A 183 -14.82 9.13 2.42
C ASN A 183 -14.39 7.94 1.56
N VAL A 184 -14.06 6.79 2.15
CA VAL A 184 -13.52 5.63 1.40
C VAL A 184 -14.48 5.12 0.33
N ALA A 185 -15.78 5.08 0.61
CA ALA A 185 -16.77 4.64 -0.37
C ALA A 185 -16.87 5.60 -1.57
N GLU A 186 -16.76 6.92 -1.35
CA GLU A 186 -16.70 7.93 -2.41
C GLU A 186 -15.42 7.76 -3.23
N ALA A 187 -14.28 7.57 -2.57
CA ALA A 187 -12.97 7.38 -3.21
C ALA A 187 -12.99 6.19 -4.17
N VAL A 188 -13.49 5.04 -3.73
CA VAL A 188 -13.62 3.83 -4.54
C VAL A 188 -14.53 4.06 -5.75
N ARG A 189 -15.70 4.69 -5.55
CA ARG A 189 -16.63 5.00 -6.65
C ARG A 189 -16.02 5.94 -7.69
N ALA A 190 -15.29 6.96 -7.23
CA ALA A 190 -14.70 7.97 -8.10
C ALA A 190 -13.49 7.45 -8.91
N THR A 191 -12.69 6.57 -8.31
CA THR A 191 -11.43 6.09 -8.91
C THR A 191 -11.55 4.73 -9.57
N ARG A 192 -12.53 3.91 -9.18
CA ARG A 192 -12.66 2.51 -9.59
C ARG A 192 -11.46 1.63 -9.21
N ILE A 193 -10.56 2.10 -8.36
CA ILE A 193 -9.43 1.30 -7.88
C ILE A 193 -9.95 0.09 -7.07
N PRO A 194 -9.38 -1.11 -7.29
CA PRO A 194 -9.86 -2.37 -6.71
C PRO A 194 -9.43 -2.60 -5.26
N GLY A 195 -8.71 -1.65 -4.64
CA GLY A 195 -8.29 -1.76 -3.25
C GLY A 195 -7.96 -0.44 -2.60
N VAL A 196 -7.92 -0.42 -1.27
CA VAL A 196 -7.63 0.76 -0.45
C VAL A 196 -6.54 0.46 0.57
N ASP A 197 -5.74 1.48 0.88
CA ASP A 197 -4.72 1.46 1.94
C ASP A 197 -5.01 2.58 2.94
N VAL A 198 -5.47 2.21 4.12
CA VAL A 198 -5.91 3.16 5.15
C VAL A 198 -4.92 3.16 6.32
N SER A 199 -4.49 4.34 6.75
CA SER A 199 -3.58 4.47 7.90
C SER A 199 -4.12 5.44 8.95
N SER A 200 -3.91 6.74 8.78
CA SER A 200 -4.30 7.77 9.75
C SER A 200 -5.80 7.85 9.98
N GLY A 201 -6.62 7.58 8.95
CA GLY A 201 -8.07 7.66 9.05
C GLY A 201 -8.73 6.65 9.99
N VAL A 202 -7.98 5.62 10.38
CA VAL A 202 -8.45 4.61 11.37
C VAL A 202 -7.60 4.61 12.65
N GLU A 203 -6.87 5.69 12.93
CA GLU A 203 -6.16 5.88 14.20
C GLU A 203 -7.07 6.48 15.28
N ASN A 204 -6.67 6.31 16.52
CA ASN A 204 -7.25 7.03 17.64
C ASN A 204 -7.07 8.54 17.47
N ASP A 205 -7.93 9.35 18.08
CA ASP A 205 -7.90 10.81 17.93
C ASP A 205 -6.61 11.46 18.45
N ASN A 206 -5.92 10.80 19.38
CA ASN A 206 -4.59 11.19 19.83
C ASN A 206 -3.46 10.80 18.85
N GLY A 207 -3.79 10.10 17.76
CA GLY A 207 -2.87 9.64 16.72
C GLY A 207 -1.97 8.48 17.14
N ILE A 208 -2.24 7.80 18.27
CA ILE A 208 -1.46 6.67 18.77
C ILE A 208 -2.28 5.38 18.63
N GLY A 209 -1.77 4.44 17.84
CA GLY A 209 -2.41 3.16 17.57
C GLY A 209 -3.69 3.29 16.75
N LYS A 210 -4.25 2.16 16.37
CA LYS A 210 -5.50 2.06 15.60
C LYS A 210 -6.72 2.12 16.52
N ASN A 211 -7.83 2.52 15.97
CA ASN A 211 -9.14 2.56 16.62
C ASN A 211 -10.00 1.42 16.07
N LYS A 212 -10.52 0.57 16.96
CA LYS A 212 -11.29 -0.61 16.56
C LYS A 212 -12.54 -0.23 15.77
N GLU A 213 -13.29 0.73 16.29
CA GLU A 213 -14.57 1.16 15.70
C GLU A 213 -14.37 1.74 14.29
N LYS A 214 -13.27 2.50 14.08
CA LYS A 214 -12.93 3.06 12.77
C LYS A 214 -12.46 2.00 11.76
N ILE A 215 -11.84 0.90 12.22
CA ILE A 215 -11.48 -0.22 11.33
C ILE A 215 -12.75 -0.98 10.90
N HIS A 216 -13.74 -1.07 11.78
CA HIS A 216 -14.97 -1.80 11.55
C HIS A 216 -16.01 -1.01 10.74
N ALA A 217 -15.87 0.31 10.62
CA ALA A 217 -16.80 1.18 9.92
C ALA A 217 -16.61 1.17 8.40
#